data_bdd8ce898b9b751b0ad214510042af40
#
_entry.id   bdd8ce898b9b751b0ad214510042af40
#
_cell.length_a   1.000
_cell.length_b   1.000
_cell.length_c   1.000
_cell.angle_alpha   90.00
_cell.angle_beta   90.00
_cell.angle_gamma   90.00
#
_symmetry.space_group_name_H-M   'P 1'
#
loop_
_entity.id
_entity.type
_entity.pdbx_description
1 polymer ?
#
loop_
_entity_poly.entity_id
_entity_poly.type
_entity_poly.pdbx_seq_one_letter_code
_entity_poly.pdbx_strand_id
1 'polypeptide(L)'
;MLLQFALPAFVQKFSSFLLGCTIVLSACSPELVSEFSILATRSETLTNEPTNSSVDSNSETTHIAWDLVYGYLELIDADNQAILANLQSFQETLNEFITQSNETKLQALRSSWLVAHTSYELASLHRHFSTAVVSEEFNLELLQLQYQINHWPILPGYIDYVDDYPDSGIVNDMTVSLDSDNIRQQHGVFDLSESTLGFHVLEFLLWGESTIDGVARPATEFAEISQLSEAQLEASFKLEQLGNNRRREFITVITSALLEDFGRSKTIWDQTNLALRERIDTFTAERLLRIFVDAISTLLSEEILIRSLYPLLNEEFSDSIQSPYSKSTPTAVTAQLNGIERLLLEIRSDSGKSLDELFISFSPDYEESFYASFDASKECLVLLYSSLQNFQTSLSPLQTEFDVVECINLVTNTIDHLGQIDVNLSN
;
A
#
# COMPACT_ATOMS: atom_id res chain seq x y z
N MET A 1 61.29 13.60 -13.62
CA MET A 1 61.04 13.37 -12.17
C MET A 1 59.73 12.63 -12.08
N LEU A 2 59.83 11.29 -12.04
CA LEU A 2 58.70 10.34 -12.06
C LEU A 2 58.19 10.18 -10.64
N LEU A 3 56.89 10.35 -10.43
CA LEU A 3 56.21 9.89 -9.20
C LEU A 3 55.18 8.85 -9.61
N GLN A 4 55.54 7.59 -9.36
CA GLN A 4 54.63 6.43 -9.36
C GLN A 4 53.73 6.51 -8.11
N PHE A 5 52.43 6.42 -8.33
CA PHE A 5 51.49 6.02 -7.28
C PHE A 5 51.07 4.59 -7.53
N ALA A 6 51.37 3.75 -6.55
CA ALA A 6 51.04 2.34 -6.51
C ALA A 6 49.56 2.15 -6.15
N LEU A 7 48.85 1.35 -6.97
CA LEU A 7 47.57 0.74 -6.64
C LEU A 7 47.81 -0.51 -5.76
N PRO A 8 47.07 -0.71 -4.69
CA PRO A 8 47.11 -1.99 -3.99
C PRO A 8 46.28 -3.04 -4.73
N ALA A 9 46.94 -4.17 -4.99
CA ALA A 9 46.38 -5.37 -5.54
C ALA A 9 45.34 -6.01 -4.58
N PHE A 10 44.11 -6.18 -5.11
CA PHE A 10 43.14 -7.12 -4.56
C PHE A 10 42.36 -7.78 -5.70
N VAL A 11 43.11 -8.48 -6.55
CA VAL A 11 42.55 -9.42 -7.52
C VAL A 11 43.43 -10.66 -7.48
N GLN A 12 42.94 -11.70 -6.83
CA GLN A 12 43.20 -13.12 -7.15
C GLN A 12 42.71 -14.01 -6.01
N LYS A 13 41.54 -14.58 -6.21
CA LYS A 13 41.22 -15.97 -5.90
C LYS A 13 39.72 -16.23 -6.09
N PHE A 14 39.34 -16.51 -7.29
CA PHE A 14 38.19 -17.39 -7.56
C PHE A 14 38.53 -18.19 -8.80
N SER A 15 39.04 -19.37 -8.58
CA SER A 15 39.12 -20.43 -9.57
C SER A 15 38.44 -21.67 -8.99
N SER A 16 37.45 -22.16 -9.75
CA SER A 16 36.96 -23.54 -9.77
C SER A 16 36.08 -24.01 -8.61
N PHE A 17 34.76 -23.95 -8.80
CA PHE A 17 33.93 -25.14 -8.62
C PHE A 17 32.71 -25.05 -9.55
N LEU A 18 32.69 -25.96 -10.51
CA LEU A 18 31.60 -26.20 -11.44
C LEU A 18 30.58 -27.17 -10.81
N LEU A 19 29.35 -27.00 -11.22
CA LEU A 19 28.19 -27.89 -11.23
C LEU A 19 27.27 -27.88 -10.03
N GLY A 20 26.05 -27.47 -10.33
CA GLY A 20 24.86 -27.90 -9.61
C GLY A 20 23.79 -26.84 -9.55
N CYS A 21 22.97 -26.80 -10.59
CA CYS A 21 21.58 -26.35 -10.60
C CYS A 21 21.05 -25.70 -9.30
N THR A 22 21.00 -24.39 -9.24
CA THR A 22 20.03 -23.62 -8.43
C THR A 22 19.81 -22.30 -9.14
N ILE A 23 18.81 -22.30 -9.97
CA ILE A 23 18.21 -21.12 -10.54
C ILE A 23 17.17 -20.64 -9.55
N VAL A 24 17.10 -19.32 -9.37
CA VAL A 24 16.07 -18.55 -8.67
C VAL A 24 16.20 -18.51 -7.15
N LEU A 25 17.12 -17.70 -6.64
CA LEU A 25 17.04 -17.01 -5.35
C LEU A 25 18.10 -15.90 -5.27
N SER A 26 18.07 -14.93 -6.20
CA SER A 26 19.01 -13.81 -6.19
C SER A 26 18.35 -12.52 -6.68
N ALA A 27 17.24 -12.15 -6.07
CA ALA A 27 16.67 -10.81 -6.29
C ALA A 27 15.79 -10.36 -5.11
N CYS A 28 16.05 -10.81 -3.90
CA CYS A 28 15.43 -10.19 -2.71
C CYS A 28 16.54 -9.52 -1.91
N SER A 29 16.41 -8.21 -1.62
CA SER A 29 17.27 -7.56 -0.66
C SER A 29 17.06 -8.20 0.74
N PRO A 30 18.06 -8.18 1.65
CA PRO A 30 17.89 -8.70 3.00
C PRO A 30 16.75 -8.03 3.79
N GLU A 31 16.40 -6.79 3.45
CA GLU A 31 15.32 -6.03 4.07
C GLU A 31 13.93 -6.52 3.63
N LEU A 32 13.73 -6.83 2.35
CA LEU A 32 12.50 -7.48 1.89
C LEU A 32 12.24 -8.79 2.65
N VAL A 33 13.29 -9.60 2.84
CA VAL A 33 13.18 -10.87 3.58
C VAL A 33 12.86 -10.62 5.04
N SER A 34 13.34 -9.53 5.67
CA SER A 34 13.05 -9.22 7.07
C SER A 34 11.60 -8.72 7.27
N GLU A 35 11.09 -7.85 6.39
CA GLU A 35 9.69 -7.42 6.43
C GLU A 35 8.73 -8.59 6.15
N PHE A 36 9.01 -9.39 5.12
CA PHE A 36 8.23 -10.59 4.84
C PHE A 36 8.31 -11.63 5.98
N SER A 37 9.45 -11.74 6.69
CA SER A 37 9.60 -12.68 7.80
C SER A 37 8.81 -12.27 9.04
N ILE A 38 8.64 -10.98 9.32
CA ILE A 38 7.85 -10.48 10.45
C ILE A 38 6.37 -10.80 10.23
N LEU A 39 5.86 -10.63 9.01
CA LEU A 39 4.48 -10.95 8.65
C LEU A 39 4.21 -12.47 8.63
N ALA A 40 5.16 -13.28 8.14
CA ALA A 40 5.02 -14.73 8.08
C ALA A 40 5.07 -15.40 9.47
N THR A 41 5.86 -14.86 10.42
CA THR A 41 5.99 -15.46 11.76
C THR A 41 4.70 -15.36 12.59
N ARG A 42 3.84 -14.36 12.28
CA ARG A 42 2.56 -14.19 12.98
C ARG A 42 1.46 -15.12 12.44
N SER A 43 1.57 -15.57 11.19
CA SER A 43 0.63 -16.52 10.57
C SER A 43 0.75 -17.94 11.14
N GLU A 44 1.92 -18.36 11.65
CA GLU A 44 2.14 -19.71 12.17
C GLU A 44 1.34 -20.02 13.45
N THR A 45 0.92 -19.01 14.21
CA THR A 45 0.18 -19.20 15.45
C THR A 45 -1.29 -19.60 15.26
N LEU A 46 -1.84 -19.40 14.08
CA LEU A 46 -3.26 -19.70 13.80
C LEU A 46 -3.51 -21.04 13.12
N THR A 47 -2.47 -21.69 12.57
CA THR A 47 -2.63 -22.92 11.78
C THR A 47 -2.48 -24.23 12.56
N ASN A 48 -1.99 -24.23 13.81
CA ASN A 48 -1.53 -25.43 14.52
C ASN A 48 -2.32 -25.81 15.78
N GLU A 49 -3.58 -25.43 15.95
CA GLU A 49 -4.39 -26.05 17.00
C GLU A 49 -5.13 -27.28 16.47
N PRO A 50 -4.97 -28.46 17.12
CA PRO A 50 -5.76 -29.64 16.79
C PRO A 50 -7.17 -29.45 17.36
N THR A 51 -8.10 -28.99 16.51
CA THR A 51 -9.51 -28.88 16.86
C THR A 51 -10.15 -30.24 16.97
N ASN A 52 -10.24 -30.73 18.20
CA ASN A 52 -11.14 -31.80 18.59
C ASN A 52 -12.21 -31.30 19.59
N SER A 53 -12.75 -30.11 19.36
CA SER A 53 -14.00 -29.68 19.96
C SER A 53 -15.09 -29.75 18.90
N SER A 54 -16.13 -30.51 19.15
CA SER A 54 -17.33 -30.48 18.34
C SER A 54 -17.87 -29.05 18.34
N VAL A 55 -17.81 -28.38 17.19
CA VAL A 55 -18.42 -27.07 16.99
C VAL A 55 -19.88 -27.21 17.38
N ASP A 56 -20.34 -26.44 18.35
CA ASP A 56 -21.76 -26.33 18.63
C ASP A 56 -22.43 -25.48 17.54
N SER A 57 -22.66 -26.15 16.40
CA SER A 57 -23.22 -25.52 15.19
C SER A 57 -24.66 -25.04 15.37
N ASN A 58 -25.25 -25.30 16.53
CA ASN A 58 -26.60 -24.86 16.86
C ASN A 58 -26.66 -23.64 17.76
N SER A 59 -25.51 -23.04 18.17
CA SER A 59 -25.55 -21.83 18.97
C SER A 59 -25.95 -20.63 18.08
N GLU A 60 -26.86 -19.80 18.55
CA GLU A 60 -27.31 -18.57 17.89
C GLU A 60 -26.10 -17.65 17.57
N THR A 61 -25.16 -17.54 18.49
CA THR A 61 -23.93 -16.75 18.36
C THR A 61 -23.07 -17.24 17.18
N THR A 62 -22.97 -18.56 17.01
CA THR A 62 -22.17 -19.17 15.91
C THR A 62 -22.80 -18.83 14.55
N HIS A 63 -24.11 -18.93 14.43
CA HIS A 63 -24.80 -18.56 13.19
C HIS A 63 -24.66 -17.07 12.85
N ILE A 64 -24.77 -16.18 13.87
CA ILE A 64 -24.54 -14.75 13.69
C ILE A 64 -23.11 -14.51 13.17
N ALA A 65 -22.10 -15.15 13.77
CA ALA A 65 -20.71 -14.99 13.34
C ALA A 65 -20.49 -15.47 11.88
N TRP A 66 -21.10 -16.58 11.47
CA TRP A 66 -21.04 -17.05 10.07
C TRP A 66 -21.67 -16.05 9.12
N ASP A 67 -22.88 -15.57 9.40
CA ASP A 67 -23.58 -14.56 8.59
C ASP A 67 -22.73 -13.30 8.40
N LEU A 68 -22.08 -12.81 9.50
CA LEU A 68 -21.21 -11.64 9.45
C LEU A 68 -19.99 -11.86 8.57
N VAL A 69 -19.38 -13.05 8.61
CA VAL A 69 -18.27 -13.36 7.70
C VAL A 69 -18.77 -13.47 6.27
N TYR A 70 -19.93 -14.10 6.00
CA TYR A 70 -20.49 -14.12 4.65
C TYR A 70 -20.74 -12.70 4.12
N GLY A 71 -21.33 -11.83 4.93
CA GLY A 71 -21.53 -10.42 4.56
C GLY A 71 -20.20 -9.68 4.31
N TYR A 72 -19.17 -9.97 5.10
CA TYR A 72 -17.85 -9.37 4.88
C TYR A 72 -17.18 -9.87 3.59
N LEU A 73 -17.31 -11.14 3.27
CA LEU A 73 -16.80 -11.68 2.00
C LEU A 73 -17.53 -11.05 0.78
N GLU A 74 -18.82 -10.72 0.91
CA GLU A 74 -19.55 -9.96 -0.11
C GLU A 74 -19.05 -8.52 -0.22
N LEU A 75 -18.71 -7.88 0.90
CA LEU A 75 -18.11 -6.56 0.92
C LEU A 75 -16.73 -6.55 0.23
N ILE A 76 -15.88 -7.54 0.51
CA ILE A 76 -14.59 -7.72 -0.17
C ILE A 76 -14.78 -7.83 -1.69
N ASP A 77 -15.74 -8.66 -2.14
CA ASP A 77 -16.02 -8.83 -3.56
C ASP A 77 -16.49 -7.51 -4.20
N ALA A 78 -17.36 -6.78 -3.53
CA ALA A 78 -17.87 -5.49 -4.00
C ALA A 78 -16.77 -4.43 -4.08
N ASP A 79 -15.94 -4.32 -3.04
CA ASP A 79 -14.83 -3.37 -3.00
C ASP A 79 -13.77 -3.68 -4.07
N ASN A 80 -13.40 -4.95 -4.23
CA ASN A 80 -12.46 -5.36 -5.28
C ASN A 80 -13.00 -5.08 -6.69
N GLN A 81 -14.31 -5.20 -6.91
CA GLN A 81 -14.93 -4.81 -8.18
C GLN A 81 -14.90 -3.29 -8.37
N ALA A 82 -15.17 -2.51 -7.33
CA ALA A 82 -15.13 -1.06 -7.38
C ALA A 82 -13.72 -0.53 -7.64
N ILE A 83 -12.69 -1.09 -6.97
CA ILE A 83 -11.30 -0.74 -7.21
C ILE A 83 -10.91 -1.03 -8.67
N LEU A 84 -11.24 -2.22 -9.17
CA LEU A 84 -10.95 -2.59 -10.56
C LEU A 84 -11.60 -1.62 -11.55
N ALA A 85 -12.87 -1.26 -11.34
CA ALA A 85 -13.57 -0.29 -12.17
C ALA A 85 -12.93 1.10 -12.11
N ASN A 86 -12.49 1.55 -10.93
CA ASN A 86 -11.81 2.82 -10.75
C ASN A 86 -10.42 2.84 -11.43
N LEU A 87 -9.68 1.74 -11.38
CA LEU A 87 -8.41 1.58 -12.09
C LEU A 87 -8.60 1.59 -13.62
N GLN A 88 -9.65 0.94 -14.11
CA GLN A 88 -10.02 0.99 -15.53
C GLN A 88 -10.38 2.41 -15.98
N SER A 89 -11.17 3.12 -15.18
CA SER A 89 -11.51 4.52 -15.43
C SER A 89 -10.28 5.43 -15.41
N PHE A 90 -9.33 5.17 -14.51
CA PHE A 90 -8.03 5.88 -14.49
C PHE A 90 -7.25 5.62 -15.77
N GLN A 91 -7.17 4.38 -16.25
CA GLN A 91 -6.50 4.04 -17.51
C GLN A 91 -7.17 4.70 -18.71
N GLU A 92 -8.50 4.74 -18.77
CA GLU A 92 -9.24 5.42 -19.83
C GLU A 92 -8.94 6.93 -19.83
N THR A 93 -8.97 7.57 -18.64
CA THR A 93 -8.64 9.00 -18.47
C THR A 93 -7.19 9.29 -18.86
N LEU A 94 -6.26 8.38 -18.56
CA LEU A 94 -4.87 8.46 -19.01
C LEU A 94 -4.78 8.42 -20.54
N ASN A 95 -5.46 7.50 -21.20
CA ASN A 95 -5.47 7.40 -22.67
C ASN A 95 -6.00 8.68 -23.34
N GLU A 96 -7.02 9.28 -22.76
CA GLU A 96 -7.53 10.59 -23.22
C GLU A 96 -6.50 11.71 -23.03
N PHE A 97 -5.82 11.72 -21.88
CA PHE A 97 -4.77 12.71 -21.59
C PHE A 97 -3.57 12.54 -22.52
N ILE A 98 -3.10 11.32 -22.72
CA ILE A 98 -1.98 11.03 -23.65
C ILE A 98 -2.32 11.44 -25.07
N THR A 99 -3.55 11.24 -25.53
CA THR A 99 -3.99 11.66 -26.87
C THR A 99 -3.97 13.19 -27.03
N GLN A 100 -4.27 13.93 -25.97
CA GLN A 100 -4.30 15.40 -25.98
C GLN A 100 -3.90 15.94 -24.61
N SER A 101 -2.61 16.15 -24.39
CA SER A 101 -2.08 16.63 -23.12
C SER A 101 -2.38 18.12 -22.93
N ASN A 102 -3.30 18.42 -21.99
CA ASN A 102 -3.64 19.77 -21.55
C ASN A 102 -4.03 19.77 -20.07
N GLU A 103 -4.05 20.96 -19.45
CA GLU A 103 -4.28 21.09 -18.00
C GLU A 103 -5.63 20.52 -17.55
N THR A 104 -6.70 20.71 -18.34
CA THR A 104 -8.03 20.18 -17.98
C THR A 104 -8.02 18.65 -17.89
N LYS A 105 -7.40 17.99 -18.87
CA LYS A 105 -7.27 16.53 -18.85
C LYS A 105 -6.29 16.02 -17.80
N LEU A 106 -5.22 16.77 -17.51
CA LEU A 106 -4.32 16.44 -16.43
C LEU A 106 -5.04 16.49 -15.06
N GLN A 107 -5.88 17.51 -14.83
CA GLN A 107 -6.68 17.60 -13.62
C GLN A 107 -7.71 16.45 -13.52
N ALA A 108 -8.35 16.08 -14.64
CA ALA A 108 -9.24 14.92 -14.67
C ALA A 108 -8.49 13.62 -14.34
N LEU A 109 -7.27 13.45 -14.88
CA LEU A 109 -6.42 12.29 -14.61
C LEU A 109 -5.98 12.22 -13.14
N ARG A 110 -5.58 13.35 -12.55
CA ARG A 110 -5.27 13.45 -11.11
C ARG A 110 -6.48 13.10 -10.25
N SER A 111 -7.65 13.59 -10.63
CA SER A 111 -8.89 13.26 -9.89
C SER A 111 -9.23 11.77 -9.98
N SER A 112 -9.06 11.13 -11.14
CA SER A 112 -9.30 9.70 -11.29
C SER A 112 -8.28 8.85 -10.52
N TRP A 113 -7.01 9.29 -10.42
CA TRP A 113 -6.02 8.67 -9.55
C TRP A 113 -6.45 8.73 -8.07
N LEU A 114 -6.89 9.91 -7.59
CA LEU A 114 -7.38 10.09 -6.22
C LEU A 114 -8.55 9.14 -5.92
N VAL A 115 -9.51 8.99 -6.84
CA VAL A 115 -10.64 8.07 -6.67
C VAL A 115 -10.16 6.62 -6.59
N ALA A 116 -9.26 6.21 -7.49
CA ALA A 116 -8.74 4.84 -7.51
C ALA A 116 -7.93 4.54 -6.24
N HIS A 117 -7.02 5.43 -5.83
CA HIS A 117 -6.21 5.27 -4.63
C HIS A 117 -7.07 5.26 -3.36
N THR A 118 -8.02 6.19 -3.22
CA THR A 118 -8.94 6.24 -2.06
C THR A 118 -9.76 4.95 -1.95
N SER A 119 -10.24 4.40 -3.08
CA SER A 119 -10.97 3.12 -3.05
C SER A 119 -10.08 1.94 -2.64
N TYR A 120 -8.81 1.94 -3.03
CA TYR A 120 -7.83 0.94 -2.61
C TYR A 120 -7.54 1.04 -1.10
N GLU A 121 -7.41 2.26 -0.57
CA GLU A 121 -7.18 2.49 0.87
C GLU A 121 -8.42 2.18 1.72
N LEU A 122 -9.63 2.41 1.22
CA LEU A 122 -10.86 2.00 1.89
C LEU A 122 -10.92 0.48 2.12
N ALA A 123 -10.34 -0.29 1.19
CA ALA A 123 -10.26 -1.74 1.25
C ALA A 123 -9.03 -2.26 2.03
N SER A 124 -8.27 -1.40 2.71
CA SER A 124 -7.01 -1.81 3.39
C SER A 124 -7.22 -2.93 4.41
N LEU A 125 -8.34 -2.91 5.15
CA LEU A 125 -8.66 -3.95 6.11
C LEU A 125 -8.74 -5.36 5.49
N HIS A 126 -9.14 -5.48 4.22
CA HIS A 126 -9.23 -6.76 3.54
C HIS A 126 -7.86 -7.44 3.41
N ARG A 127 -6.78 -6.66 3.27
CA ARG A 127 -5.41 -7.17 3.18
C ARG A 127 -4.98 -7.86 4.47
N HIS A 128 -5.35 -7.30 5.61
CA HIS A 128 -5.05 -7.86 6.93
C HIS A 128 -5.95 -9.04 7.29
N PHE A 129 -7.21 -9.01 6.86
CA PHE A 129 -8.09 -10.17 6.97
C PHE A 129 -7.56 -11.35 6.14
N SER A 130 -6.94 -11.09 4.98
CA SER A 130 -6.39 -12.13 4.11
C SER A 130 -5.31 -12.95 4.78
N THR A 131 -4.42 -12.34 5.54
CA THR A 131 -3.31 -13.05 6.20
C THR A 131 -3.77 -14.15 7.14
N ALA A 132 -4.96 -14.03 7.71
CA ALA A 132 -5.55 -15.01 8.62
C ALA A 132 -6.27 -16.18 7.91
N VAL A 133 -6.69 -16.01 6.65
CA VAL A 133 -7.56 -16.97 5.96
C VAL A 133 -6.99 -17.53 4.66
N VAL A 134 -6.02 -16.86 4.05
CA VAL A 134 -5.36 -17.26 2.80
C VAL A 134 -4.30 -18.34 3.06
N SER A 135 -4.05 -19.23 2.08
CA SER A 135 -2.95 -20.20 2.18
C SER A 135 -1.59 -19.49 2.16
N GLU A 136 -0.57 -20.11 2.75
CA GLU A 136 0.79 -19.57 2.81
C GLU A 136 1.35 -19.19 1.42
N GLU A 137 1.12 -20.04 0.41
CA GLU A 137 1.55 -19.79 -0.96
C GLU A 137 0.93 -18.50 -1.53
N PHE A 138 -0.38 -18.31 -1.36
CA PHE A 138 -1.08 -17.11 -1.84
C PHE A 138 -0.75 -15.87 -1.00
N ASN A 139 -0.46 -16.03 0.29
CA ASN A 139 -0.03 -14.91 1.13
C ASN A 139 1.26 -14.27 0.61
N LEU A 140 2.27 -15.05 0.26
CA LEU A 140 3.52 -14.52 -0.30
C LEU A 140 3.29 -13.76 -1.60
N GLU A 141 2.46 -14.31 -2.50
CA GLU A 141 2.11 -13.64 -3.76
C GLU A 141 1.32 -12.34 -3.50
N LEU A 142 0.36 -12.34 -2.57
CA LEU A 142 -0.40 -11.14 -2.21
C LEU A 142 0.49 -10.05 -1.60
N LEU A 143 1.44 -10.40 -0.74
CA LEU A 143 2.39 -9.44 -0.18
C LEU A 143 3.28 -8.82 -1.26
N GLN A 144 3.76 -9.64 -2.22
CA GLN A 144 4.51 -9.13 -3.36
C GLN A 144 3.67 -8.18 -4.23
N LEU A 145 2.41 -8.55 -4.50
CA LEU A 145 1.49 -7.70 -5.27
C LEU A 145 1.17 -6.39 -4.52
N GLN A 146 0.98 -6.44 -3.20
CA GLN A 146 0.78 -5.24 -2.38
C GLN A 146 1.97 -4.28 -2.47
N TYR A 147 3.21 -4.83 -2.43
CA TYR A 147 4.43 -4.05 -2.62
C TYR A 147 4.46 -3.41 -4.01
N GLN A 148 4.10 -4.13 -5.08
CA GLN A 148 4.04 -3.59 -6.44
C GLN A 148 2.93 -2.54 -6.62
N ILE A 149 1.80 -2.69 -5.93
CA ILE A 149 0.63 -1.82 -6.08
C ILE A 149 0.76 -0.52 -5.28
N ASN A 150 1.25 -0.58 -4.02
CA ASN A 150 1.11 0.54 -3.07
C ASN A 150 2.32 0.72 -2.14
N HIS A 151 3.53 0.48 -2.64
CA HIS A 151 4.74 0.73 -1.83
C HIS A 151 5.00 2.23 -1.66
N TRP A 152 5.37 2.59 -0.43
CA TRP A 152 5.90 3.89 -0.03
C TRP A 152 6.77 3.72 1.23
N PRO A 153 7.74 4.60 1.51
CA PRO A 153 8.13 5.78 0.71
C PRO A 153 8.82 5.38 -0.60
N ILE A 154 8.79 6.28 -1.57
CA ILE A 154 9.47 6.11 -2.86
C ILE A 154 10.66 7.07 -2.97
N LEU A 155 11.65 6.71 -3.78
CA LEU A 155 12.77 7.57 -4.14
C LEU A 155 12.46 8.33 -5.44
N PRO A 156 11.99 9.60 -5.39
CA PRO A 156 11.49 10.32 -6.57
C PRO A 156 12.56 10.48 -7.66
N GLY A 157 13.82 10.76 -7.28
CA GLY A 157 14.93 10.88 -8.23
C GLY A 157 15.32 9.59 -8.95
N TYR A 158 14.81 8.43 -8.51
CA TYR A 158 14.91 7.18 -9.25
C TYR A 158 13.90 7.08 -10.40
N ILE A 159 12.77 7.77 -10.28
CA ILE A 159 11.65 7.72 -11.22
C ILE A 159 11.82 8.75 -12.33
N ASP A 160 11.97 10.01 -11.96
CA ASP A 160 12.05 11.16 -12.86
C ASP A 160 12.95 12.24 -12.23
N TYR A 161 13.17 13.34 -12.91
CA TYR A 161 13.96 14.45 -12.40
C TYR A 161 13.37 15.00 -11.08
N VAL A 162 14.28 15.48 -10.24
CA VAL A 162 14.01 16.28 -9.05
C VAL A 162 14.76 17.62 -9.17
N ASP A 163 14.36 18.62 -8.39
CA ASP A 163 14.82 20.02 -8.55
C ASP A 163 16.36 20.17 -8.61
N ASP A 164 17.09 19.43 -7.79
CA ASP A 164 18.56 19.47 -7.76
C ASP A 164 19.24 18.58 -8.83
N TYR A 165 18.47 17.65 -9.45
CA TYR A 165 18.98 16.66 -10.40
C TYR A 165 18.06 16.54 -11.63
N PRO A 166 18.17 17.50 -12.58
CA PRO A 166 17.23 17.61 -13.72
C PRO A 166 17.32 16.46 -14.74
N ASP A 167 18.39 15.68 -14.68
CA ASP A 167 18.63 14.55 -15.61
C ASP A 167 18.50 13.18 -14.89
N SER A 168 17.97 13.17 -13.66
CA SER A 168 17.81 11.93 -12.89
C SER A 168 16.62 11.10 -13.34
N GLY A 169 16.60 9.84 -12.88
CA GLY A 169 15.49 8.91 -12.97
C GLY A 169 15.38 8.16 -14.29
N ILE A 170 14.60 7.08 -14.23
CA ILE A 170 14.32 6.17 -15.35
C ILE A 170 13.78 6.91 -16.57
N VAL A 171 13.00 7.97 -16.37
CA VAL A 171 12.47 8.80 -17.46
C VAL A 171 13.59 9.43 -18.28
N ASN A 172 14.71 9.81 -17.66
CA ASN A 172 15.82 10.48 -18.33
C ASN A 172 17.00 9.54 -18.68
N ASP A 173 17.00 8.31 -18.15
CA ASP A 173 17.99 7.31 -18.48
C ASP A 173 17.62 6.55 -19.77
N MET A 174 18.28 6.93 -20.87
CA MET A 174 18.07 6.31 -22.19
C MET A 174 18.55 4.85 -22.28
N THR A 175 19.29 4.36 -21.30
CA THR A 175 19.76 2.96 -21.27
C THR A 175 18.72 2.02 -20.71
N VAL A 176 17.73 2.54 -19.98
CA VAL A 176 16.62 1.78 -19.42
C VAL A 176 15.49 1.65 -20.45
N SER A 177 15.16 0.42 -20.82
CA SER A 177 13.97 0.12 -21.62
C SER A 177 12.70 0.28 -20.79
N LEU A 178 11.68 0.92 -21.34
CA LEU A 178 10.39 1.14 -20.66
C LEU A 178 9.35 0.03 -20.92
N ASP A 179 9.79 -1.16 -21.34
CA ASP A 179 8.90 -2.31 -21.42
C ASP A 179 8.55 -2.85 -20.01
N SER A 180 7.38 -3.48 -19.90
CA SER A 180 6.83 -3.96 -18.62
C SER A 180 7.78 -4.90 -17.89
N ASP A 181 8.44 -5.82 -18.59
CA ASP A 181 9.31 -6.82 -17.97
C ASP A 181 10.54 -6.17 -17.33
N ASN A 182 11.17 -5.22 -18.06
CA ASN A 182 12.34 -4.52 -17.54
C ASN A 182 11.98 -3.60 -16.36
N ILE A 183 10.85 -2.89 -16.43
CA ILE A 183 10.36 -2.03 -15.33
C ILE A 183 10.07 -2.85 -14.09
N ARG A 184 9.43 -4.02 -14.21
CA ARG A 184 9.20 -4.94 -13.10
C ARG A 184 10.50 -5.46 -12.49
N GLN A 185 11.52 -5.74 -13.31
CA GLN A 185 12.83 -6.21 -12.85
C GLN A 185 13.62 -5.13 -12.09
N GLN A 186 13.31 -3.87 -12.26
CA GLN A 186 13.98 -2.77 -11.58
C GLN A 186 13.27 -2.32 -10.30
N HIS A 187 12.09 -2.86 -10.00
CA HIS A 187 11.30 -2.48 -8.83
C HIS A 187 11.95 -3.00 -7.54
N GLY A 188 12.48 -2.09 -6.72
CA GLY A 188 13.05 -2.41 -5.41
C GLY A 188 14.32 -3.27 -5.42
N VAL A 189 15.15 -3.21 -6.46
CA VAL A 189 16.30 -4.13 -6.64
C VAL A 189 17.42 -3.89 -5.62
N PHE A 190 17.75 -2.66 -5.32
CA PHE A 190 18.83 -2.31 -4.39
C PHE A 190 18.30 -1.75 -3.08
N ASP A 191 17.19 -1.03 -3.16
CA ASP A 191 16.49 -0.43 -2.03
C ASP A 191 14.99 -0.47 -2.29
N LEU A 192 14.17 -0.72 -1.25
CA LEU A 192 12.72 -0.81 -1.40
C LEU A 192 12.11 0.49 -1.93
N SER A 193 12.69 1.64 -1.58
CA SER A 193 12.25 2.95 -2.05
C SER A 193 12.49 3.18 -3.55
N GLU A 194 13.39 2.41 -4.19
CA GLU A 194 13.63 2.43 -5.64
C GLU A 194 12.46 1.79 -6.41
N SER A 195 11.24 2.25 -6.12
CA SER A 195 10.02 1.75 -6.72
C SER A 195 9.85 2.25 -8.15
N THR A 196 9.43 1.35 -9.04
CA THR A 196 9.11 1.65 -10.45
C THR A 196 7.65 1.42 -10.77
N LEU A 197 6.85 0.90 -9.83
CA LEU A 197 5.46 0.46 -10.01
C LEU A 197 4.56 1.09 -8.95
N GLY A 198 3.27 1.03 -9.19
CA GLY A 198 2.24 1.30 -8.19
C GLY A 198 1.73 2.74 -8.13
N PHE A 199 0.86 2.97 -7.17
CA PHE A 199 0.14 4.24 -7.01
C PHE A 199 1.07 5.43 -6.77
N HIS A 200 2.12 5.28 -5.93
CA HIS A 200 2.95 6.41 -5.53
C HIS A 200 3.95 6.83 -6.61
N VAL A 201 4.39 5.89 -7.46
CA VAL A 201 5.16 6.22 -8.67
C VAL A 201 4.31 6.99 -9.66
N LEU A 202 3.04 6.59 -9.86
CA LEU A 202 2.06 7.33 -10.67
C LEU A 202 1.77 8.71 -10.07
N GLU A 203 1.64 8.81 -8.76
CA GLU A 203 1.46 10.06 -8.03
C GLU A 203 2.60 11.03 -8.34
N PHE A 204 3.85 10.59 -8.16
CA PHE A 204 5.01 11.43 -8.43
C PHE A 204 5.08 11.86 -9.91
N LEU A 205 4.82 10.97 -10.85
CA LEU A 205 4.78 11.33 -12.27
C LEU A 205 3.71 12.38 -12.56
N LEU A 206 2.55 12.30 -11.91
CA LEU A 206 1.44 13.22 -12.15
C LEU A 206 1.63 14.61 -11.50
N TRP A 207 2.17 14.67 -10.28
CA TRP A 207 2.30 15.92 -9.52
C TRP A 207 3.71 16.52 -9.55
N GLY A 208 4.76 15.70 -9.66
CA GLY A 208 6.15 16.13 -9.56
C GLY A 208 6.56 16.46 -8.12
N GLU A 209 7.80 16.87 -7.93
CA GLU A 209 8.38 17.20 -6.63
C GLU A 209 7.94 18.57 -6.10
N SER A 210 7.63 19.54 -6.97
CA SER A 210 7.44 20.96 -6.61
C SER A 210 6.19 21.26 -5.79
N THR A 211 5.75 20.33 -4.98
CA THR A 211 4.80 20.59 -3.89
C THR A 211 5.31 21.64 -2.91
N ILE A 212 6.65 21.85 -2.84
CA ILE A 212 7.30 22.88 -2.01
C ILE A 212 6.86 24.28 -2.43
N ASP A 213 6.84 24.58 -3.72
CA ASP A 213 6.44 25.88 -4.25
C ASP A 213 4.95 25.96 -4.64
N GLY A 214 4.19 24.88 -4.39
CA GLY A 214 2.77 24.81 -4.71
C GLY A 214 2.46 24.66 -6.21
N VAL A 215 3.46 24.39 -7.05
CA VAL A 215 3.30 24.24 -8.49
C VAL A 215 3.44 22.76 -8.87
N ALA A 216 2.34 22.11 -9.11
CA ALA A 216 2.36 20.74 -9.61
C ALA A 216 2.87 20.69 -11.06
N ARG A 217 3.42 19.52 -11.48
CA ARG A 217 3.91 19.26 -12.83
C ARG A 217 2.89 19.70 -13.90
N PRO A 218 3.24 20.57 -14.85
CA PRO A 218 2.31 21.05 -15.85
C PRO A 218 2.07 20.03 -16.96
N ALA A 219 0.93 20.10 -17.63
CA ALA A 219 0.59 19.23 -18.76
C ALA A 219 1.58 19.35 -19.94
N THR A 220 2.30 20.46 -20.06
CA THR A 220 3.33 20.66 -21.10
C THR A 220 4.47 19.67 -21.01
N GLU A 221 4.77 19.10 -19.83
CA GLU A 221 5.79 18.08 -19.67
C GLU A 221 5.39 16.70 -20.18
N PHE A 222 4.11 16.54 -20.51
CA PHE A 222 3.55 15.38 -21.19
C PHE A 222 3.21 15.67 -22.67
N ALA A 223 3.52 16.87 -23.18
CA ALA A 223 3.29 17.16 -24.59
C ALA A 223 4.17 16.27 -25.47
N GLU A 224 3.57 15.67 -26.48
CA GLU A 224 4.32 14.85 -27.44
C GLU A 224 5.32 15.73 -28.21
N ILE A 225 6.58 15.30 -28.23
CA ILE A 225 7.61 15.92 -29.05
C ILE A 225 7.71 15.10 -30.34
N SER A 226 7.23 15.71 -31.43
CA SER A 226 7.17 15.07 -32.76
C SER A 226 8.31 15.47 -33.70
N GLN A 227 9.18 16.41 -33.28
CA GLN A 227 10.31 16.89 -34.05
C GLN A 227 11.54 17.09 -33.15
N LEU A 228 12.70 16.67 -33.64
CA LEU A 228 13.98 16.93 -32.98
C LEU A 228 14.49 18.33 -33.31
N SER A 229 15.11 18.97 -32.33
CA SER A 229 15.89 20.21 -32.58
C SER A 229 17.17 19.89 -33.35
N GLU A 230 17.80 20.92 -33.97
CA GLU A 230 19.08 20.75 -34.68
C GLU A 230 20.17 20.12 -33.81
N ALA A 231 20.29 20.56 -32.54
CA ALA A 231 21.24 20.01 -31.61
C ALA A 231 20.97 18.53 -31.26
N GLN A 232 19.70 18.14 -31.15
CA GLN A 232 19.30 16.74 -30.90
C GLN A 232 19.57 15.86 -32.12
N LEU A 233 19.37 16.39 -33.37
CA LEU A 233 19.73 15.70 -34.60
C LEU A 233 21.23 15.50 -34.70
N GLU A 234 22.04 16.53 -34.42
CA GLU A 234 23.51 16.46 -34.41
C GLU A 234 24.02 15.44 -33.37
N ALA A 235 23.37 15.35 -32.21
CA ALA A 235 23.66 14.39 -31.14
C ALA A 235 23.08 12.98 -31.43
N SER A 236 22.41 12.77 -32.56
CA SER A 236 21.79 11.50 -32.95
C SER A 236 20.72 10.97 -32.02
N PHE A 237 20.01 11.88 -31.36
CA PHE A 237 18.85 11.51 -30.54
C PHE A 237 17.71 10.95 -31.40
N LYS A 238 16.88 10.14 -30.80
CA LYS A 238 15.60 9.68 -31.36
C LYS A 238 14.43 10.28 -30.56
N LEU A 239 13.27 10.37 -31.19
CA LEU A 239 12.08 10.96 -30.54
C LEU A 239 11.66 10.23 -29.26
N GLU A 240 11.75 8.91 -29.28
CA GLU A 240 11.43 8.06 -28.12
C GLU A 240 12.41 8.23 -26.95
N GLN A 241 13.54 8.86 -27.13
CA GLN A 241 14.53 9.12 -26.07
C GLN A 241 14.31 10.47 -25.35
N LEU A 242 13.38 11.28 -25.83
CA LEU A 242 13.10 12.57 -25.23
C LEU A 242 12.24 12.43 -23.95
N GLY A 243 12.59 13.16 -22.89
CA GLY A 243 11.99 13.02 -21.57
C GLY A 243 10.47 13.05 -21.57
N ASN A 244 9.84 14.00 -22.29
CA ASN A 244 8.37 14.03 -22.40
C ASN A 244 7.81 12.73 -23.00
N ASN A 245 8.40 12.24 -24.10
CA ASN A 245 7.92 11.04 -24.77
C ASN A 245 8.13 9.80 -23.89
N ARG A 246 9.29 9.72 -23.21
CA ARG A 246 9.58 8.64 -22.26
C ARG A 246 8.64 8.68 -21.06
N ARG A 247 8.33 9.87 -20.51
CA ARG A 247 7.37 10.01 -19.41
C ARG A 247 5.98 9.53 -19.80
N ARG A 248 5.53 9.83 -21.03
CA ARG A 248 4.26 9.34 -21.60
C ARG A 248 4.23 7.81 -21.70
N GLU A 249 5.33 7.23 -22.21
CA GLU A 249 5.48 5.78 -22.30
C GLU A 249 5.50 5.13 -20.92
N PHE A 250 6.32 5.66 -20.01
CA PHE A 250 6.47 5.12 -18.65
C PHE A 250 5.15 5.13 -17.87
N ILE A 251 4.44 6.27 -17.82
CA ILE A 251 3.14 6.33 -17.12
C ILE A 251 2.12 5.36 -17.72
N THR A 252 2.17 5.11 -19.01
CA THR A 252 1.28 4.15 -19.68
C THR A 252 1.61 2.72 -19.28
N VAL A 253 2.90 2.36 -19.26
CA VAL A 253 3.36 1.02 -18.87
C VAL A 253 3.01 0.71 -17.43
N ILE A 254 3.33 1.63 -16.50
CA ILE A 254 3.07 1.37 -15.07
C ILE A 254 1.58 1.41 -14.72
N THR A 255 0.76 2.17 -15.45
CA THR A 255 -0.71 2.10 -15.27
C THR A 255 -1.25 0.75 -15.71
N SER A 256 -0.73 0.19 -16.81
CA SER A 256 -1.12 -1.15 -17.24
C SER A 256 -0.66 -2.22 -16.25
N ALA A 257 0.57 -2.08 -15.73
CA ALA A 257 1.10 -2.98 -14.70
C ALA A 257 0.26 -2.93 -13.41
N LEU A 258 -0.13 -1.75 -12.94
CA LEU A 258 -0.99 -1.60 -11.77
C LEU A 258 -2.34 -2.32 -11.94
N LEU A 259 -2.95 -2.21 -13.12
CA LEU A 259 -4.21 -2.88 -13.42
C LEU A 259 -4.05 -4.41 -13.48
N GLU A 260 -2.95 -4.91 -14.05
CA GLU A 260 -2.61 -6.33 -14.08
C GLU A 260 -2.38 -6.89 -12.67
N ASP A 261 -1.58 -6.20 -11.84
CA ASP A 261 -1.23 -6.60 -10.48
C ASP A 261 -2.46 -6.64 -9.58
N PHE A 262 -3.31 -5.62 -9.67
CA PHE A 262 -4.58 -5.63 -8.93
C PHE A 262 -5.53 -6.73 -9.45
N GLY A 263 -5.61 -6.94 -10.76
CA GLY A 263 -6.38 -8.03 -11.35
C GLY A 263 -5.93 -9.41 -10.86
N ARG A 264 -4.62 -9.61 -10.70
CA ARG A 264 -4.05 -10.84 -10.13
C ARG A 264 -4.39 -10.99 -8.64
N SER A 265 -4.23 -9.92 -7.86
CA SER A 265 -4.63 -9.89 -6.44
C SER A 265 -6.10 -10.24 -6.27
N LYS A 266 -6.98 -9.63 -7.07
CA LYS A 266 -8.41 -9.96 -7.06
C LYS A 266 -8.69 -11.43 -7.40
N THR A 267 -7.96 -12.02 -8.36
CA THR A 267 -8.12 -13.43 -8.72
C THR A 267 -7.79 -14.36 -7.54
N ILE A 268 -6.74 -14.06 -6.78
CA ILE A 268 -6.37 -14.80 -5.56
C ILE A 268 -7.49 -14.66 -4.52
N TRP A 269 -8.02 -13.45 -4.37
CA TRP A 269 -9.14 -13.18 -3.48
C TRP A 269 -10.41 -13.96 -3.85
N ASP A 270 -10.79 -13.99 -5.11
CA ASP A 270 -11.97 -14.73 -5.59
C ASP A 270 -11.82 -16.22 -5.25
N GLN A 271 -10.63 -16.80 -5.43
CA GLN A 271 -10.36 -18.20 -5.10
C GLN A 271 -10.39 -18.45 -3.59
N THR A 272 -9.80 -17.55 -2.80
CA THR A 272 -9.78 -17.65 -1.33
C THR A 272 -11.18 -17.51 -0.74
N ASN A 273 -11.95 -16.54 -1.24
CA ASN A 273 -13.35 -16.30 -0.86
C ASN A 273 -14.19 -17.56 -1.08
N LEU A 274 -14.09 -18.18 -2.26
CA LEU A 274 -14.78 -19.44 -2.55
C LEU A 274 -14.40 -20.55 -1.57
N ALA A 275 -13.09 -20.76 -1.34
CA ALA A 275 -12.61 -21.79 -0.44
C ALA A 275 -12.98 -21.54 1.04
N LEU A 276 -13.07 -20.28 1.46
CA LEU A 276 -13.52 -19.93 2.80
C LEU A 276 -15.01 -20.18 2.98
N ARG A 277 -15.83 -19.81 2.00
CA ARG A 277 -17.29 -20.08 2.03
C ARG A 277 -17.60 -21.56 2.18
N GLU A 278 -16.80 -22.45 1.60
CA GLU A 278 -16.98 -23.92 1.70
C GLU A 278 -16.60 -24.47 3.10
N ARG A 279 -15.93 -23.70 3.94
CA ARG A 279 -15.38 -24.16 5.22
C ARG A 279 -15.89 -23.36 6.42
N ILE A 280 -16.67 -22.32 6.23
CA ILE A 280 -17.02 -21.38 7.30
C ILE A 280 -17.74 -22.06 8.47
N ASP A 281 -18.55 -23.08 8.18
CA ASP A 281 -19.27 -23.89 9.17
C ASP A 281 -18.35 -24.77 10.04
N THR A 282 -17.08 -24.85 9.71
CA THR A 282 -16.06 -25.53 10.54
C THR A 282 -15.43 -24.62 11.59
N PHE A 283 -15.73 -23.31 11.57
CA PHE A 283 -15.17 -22.35 12.49
C PHE A 283 -16.16 -22.06 13.65
N THR A 284 -15.60 -21.93 14.86
CA THR A 284 -16.38 -21.43 16.01
C THR A 284 -16.57 -19.91 15.91
N ALA A 285 -17.58 -19.38 16.61
CA ALA A 285 -17.81 -17.93 16.69
C ALA A 285 -16.55 -17.20 17.22
N GLU A 286 -15.95 -17.69 18.31
CA GLU A 286 -14.78 -17.10 18.94
C GLU A 286 -13.61 -16.99 17.94
N ARG A 287 -13.38 -18.04 17.14
CA ARG A 287 -12.31 -18.04 16.12
C ARG A 287 -12.57 -16.98 15.05
N LEU A 288 -13.81 -16.88 14.56
CA LEU A 288 -14.17 -15.89 13.53
C LEU A 288 -14.05 -14.46 14.07
N LEU A 289 -14.52 -14.23 15.30
CA LEU A 289 -14.41 -12.92 15.94
C LEU A 289 -12.94 -12.52 16.16
N ARG A 290 -12.10 -13.47 16.55
CA ARG A 290 -10.66 -13.24 16.71
C ARG A 290 -9.99 -12.83 15.38
N ILE A 291 -10.35 -13.45 14.26
CA ILE A 291 -9.87 -13.05 12.94
C ILE A 291 -10.18 -11.56 12.65
N PHE A 292 -11.38 -11.10 13.00
CA PHE A 292 -11.73 -9.68 12.83
C PHE A 292 -10.96 -8.76 13.78
N VAL A 293 -10.82 -9.13 15.04
CA VAL A 293 -10.03 -8.37 16.03
C VAL A 293 -8.58 -8.27 15.58
N ASP A 294 -7.99 -9.38 15.14
CA ASP A 294 -6.62 -9.42 14.63
C ASP A 294 -6.43 -8.55 13.38
N ALA A 295 -7.37 -8.61 12.44
CA ALA A 295 -7.30 -7.79 11.21
C ALA A 295 -7.35 -6.29 11.53
N ILE A 296 -8.27 -5.85 12.39
CA ILE A 296 -8.38 -4.44 12.81
C ILE A 296 -7.11 -4.02 13.57
N SER A 297 -6.68 -4.83 14.54
CA SER A 297 -5.49 -4.54 15.34
C SER A 297 -4.22 -4.47 14.48
N THR A 298 -4.10 -5.34 13.48
CA THR A 298 -2.96 -5.35 12.55
C THR A 298 -2.96 -4.09 11.68
N LEU A 299 -4.10 -3.70 11.11
CA LEU A 299 -4.20 -2.44 10.35
C LEU A 299 -3.78 -1.24 11.21
N LEU A 300 -4.28 -1.13 12.43
CA LEU A 300 -3.95 -0.02 13.32
C LEU A 300 -2.49 -0.05 13.77
N SER A 301 -1.93 -1.23 14.08
CA SER A 301 -0.56 -1.34 14.55
C SER A 301 0.47 -1.22 13.42
N GLU A 302 0.27 -1.87 12.30
CA GLU A 302 1.28 -1.91 11.25
C GLU A 302 1.19 -0.74 10.28
N GLU A 303 -0.01 -0.42 9.78
CA GLU A 303 -0.14 0.70 8.83
C GLU A 303 -0.15 2.06 9.54
N ILE A 304 -0.84 2.19 10.66
CA ILE A 304 -0.99 3.48 11.33
C ILE A 304 0.16 3.75 12.31
N LEU A 305 0.45 2.86 13.28
CA LEU A 305 1.50 3.11 14.25
C LEU A 305 2.89 2.96 13.65
N ILE A 306 3.22 1.78 13.07
CA ILE A 306 4.59 1.45 12.67
C ILE A 306 5.00 2.22 11.42
N ARG A 307 4.18 2.19 10.37
CA ARG A 307 4.54 2.82 9.10
C ARG A 307 4.30 4.33 9.07
N SER A 308 3.27 4.82 9.77
CA SER A 308 2.83 6.21 9.61
C SER A 308 3.22 7.11 10.78
N LEU A 309 3.12 6.67 12.05
CA LEU A 309 3.32 7.55 13.20
C LEU A 309 4.73 7.46 13.81
N TYR A 310 5.28 6.26 13.99
CA TYR A 310 6.60 6.13 14.62
C TYR A 310 7.74 6.80 13.86
N PRO A 311 7.78 6.80 12.51
CA PRO A 311 8.82 7.55 11.78
C PRO A 311 8.82 9.06 12.10
N LEU A 312 7.65 9.64 12.39
CA LEU A 312 7.55 11.06 12.77
C LEU A 312 8.29 11.40 14.07
N LEU A 313 8.42 10.46 15.01
CA LEU A 313 9.20 10.66 16.25
C LEU A 313 10.70 10.77 15.98
N ASN A 314 11.18 10.23 14.87
CA ASN A 314 12.58 10.27 14.44
C ASN A 314 12.86 11.41 13.46
N GLU A 315 11.91 12.32 13.24
CA GLU A 315 11.97 13.37 12.22
C GLU A 315 12.06 12.84 10.77
N GLU A 316 11.65 11.58 10.56
CA GLU A 316 11.59 10.93 9.25
C GLU A 316 10.26 11.25 8.55
N PHE A 317 10.00 12.54 8.32
CA PHE A 317 8.71 13.02 7.80
C PHE A 317 8.39 12.49 6.40
N SER A 318 9.40 12.34 5.54
CA SER A 318 9.20 11.78 4.19
C SER A 318 8.69 10.35 4.23
N ASP A 319 9.14 9.58 5.21
CA ASP A 319 8.86 8.16 5.30
C ASP A 319 7.50 7.86 5.92
N SER A 320 6.91 8.85 6.60
CA SER A 320 5.60 8.74 7.25
C SER A 320 4.43 9.28 6.44
N ILE A 321 4.71 10.02 5.37
CA ILE A 321 3.68 10.64 4.53
C ILE A 321 3.46 9.79 3.28
N GLN A 322 2.36 9.05 3.27
CA GLN A 322 2.04 8.11 2.19
C GLN A 322 1.90 8.77 0.82
N SER A 323 1.21 9.90 0.74
CA SER A 323 0.87 10.58 -0.52
C SER A 323 1.30 12.06 -0.49
N PRO A 324 2.63 12.34 -0.50
CA PRO A 324 3.17 13.69 -0.29
C PRO A 324 2.93 14.61 -1.48
N TYR A 325 2.94 14.09 -2.71
CA TYR A 325 2.87 14.88 -3.94
C TYR A 325 1.47 15.35 -4.24
N SER A 326 0.47 14.48 -4.08
CA SER A 326 -0.96 14.81 -4.23
C SER A 326 -1.55 15.49 -2.99
N LYS A 327 -0.84 15.46 -1.86
CA LYS A 327 -1.31 15.90 -0.54
C LYS A 327 -2.57 15.18 -0.08
N SER A 328 -2.70 13.89 -0.43
CA SER A 328 -3.91 13.10 -0.13
C SER A 328 -3.78 12.14 1.05
N THR A 329 -2.68 12.19 1.81
CA THR A 329 -2.50 11.34 3.00
C THR A 329 -3.67 11.41 3.99
N PRO A 330 -4.25 12.59 4.34
CA PRO A 330 -5.42 12.62 5.22
C PRO A 330 -6.61 11.86 4.66
N THR A 331 -6.79 11.90 3.34
CA THR A 331 -7.87 11.17 2.64
C THR A 331 -7.63 9.66 2.71
N ALA A 332 -6.39 9.21 2.48
CA ALA A 332 -6.01 7.80 2.54
C ALA A 332 -6.22 7.23 3.96
N VAL A 333 -5.70 7.90 4.99
CA VAL A 333 -5.87 7.49 6.39
C VAL A 333 -7.36 7.46 6.78
N THR A 334 -8.13 8.47 6.37
CA THR A 334 -9.58 8.47 6.60
C THR A 334 -10.27 7.27 5.94
N ALA A 335 -9.87 6.94 4.71
CA ALA A 335 -10.43 5.79 4.00
C ALA A 335 -10.11 4.47 4.71
N GLN A 336 -8.87 4.28 5.19
CA GLN A 336 -8.47 3.09 5.97
C GLN A 336 -9.33 2.93 7.23
N LEU A 337 -9.52 4.00 8.00
CA LEU A 337 -10.35 3.96 9.21
C LEU A 337 -11.85 3.76 8.89
N ASN A 338 -12.34 4.34 7.80
CA ASN A 338 -13.72 4.08 7.33
C ASN A 338 -13.91 2.61 6.93
N GLY A 339 -12.89 1.92 6.46
CA GLY A 339 -12.93 0.47 6.21
C GLY A 339 -13.26 -0.32 7.48
N ILE A 340 -12.68 0.08 8.62
CA ILE A 340 -13.01 -0.51 9.95
C ILE A 340 -14.47 -0.23 10.33
N GLU A 341 -14.93 1.02 10.21
CA GLU A 341 -16.32 1.38 10.52
C GLU A 341 -17.33 0.58 9.69
N ARG A 342 -17.05 0.40 8.39
CA ARG A 342 -17.92 -0.40 7.51
C ARG A 342 -18.02 -1.85 7.97
N LEU A 343 -16.91 -2.47 8.36
CA LEU A 343 -16.93 -3.82 8.93
C LEU A 343 -17.80 -3.88 10.18
N LEU A 344 -17.59 -2.94 11.11
CA LEU A 344 -18.27 -2.98 12.42
C LEU A 344 -19.77 -2.70 12.31
N LEU A 345 -20.17 -1.74 11.47
CA LEU A 345 -21.50 -1.14 11.51
C LEU A 345 -22.41 -1.48 10.33
N GLU A 346 -21.86 -1.73 9.12
CA GLU A 346 -22.68 -1.89 7.92
C GLU A 346 -23.06 -3.34 7.65
N ILE A 347 -22.19 -4.29 8.02
CA ILE A 347 -22.47 -5.71 7.81
C ILE A 347 -23.46 -6.22 8.86
N ARG A 348 -24.46 -6.95 8.42
CA ARG A 348 -25.53 -7.50 9.25
C ARG A 348 -25.71 -8.98 9.02
N SER A 349 -25.94 -9.71 10.12
CA SER A 349 -26.41 -11.10 10.08
C SER A 349 -27.88 -11.16 9.61
N ASP A 350 -28.38 -12.32 9.31
CA ASP A 350 -29.79 -12.57 8.99
C ASP A 350 -30.73 -12.12 10.11
N SER A 351 -30.28 -12.18 11.37
CA SER A 351 -31.00 -11.66 12.54
C SER A 351 -30.90 -10.14 12.70
N GLY A 352 -30.17 -9.44 11.81
CA GLY A 352 -29.98 -7.99 11.83
C GLY A 352 -28.83 -7.50 12.74
N LYS A 353 -28.10 -8.41 13.39
CA LYS A 353 -27.00 -8.08 14.29
C LYS A 353 -25.74 -7.67 13.50
N SER A 354 -25.04 -6.62 13.99
CA SER A 354 -23.72 -6.20 13.48
C SER A 354 -22.59 -6.92 14.22
N LEU A 355 -21.36 -6.77 13.67
CA LEU A 355 -20.16 -7.25 14.37
C LEU A 355 -19.95 -6.49 15.68
N ASP A 356 -20.22 -5.20 15.70
CA ASP A 356 -20.15 -4.35 16.88
C ASP A 356 -21.08 -4.86 18.01
N GLU A 357 -22.37 -5.13 17.70
CA GLU A 357 -23.31 -5.70 18.65
C GLU A 357 -22.85 -7.07 19.19
N LEU A 358 -22.15 -7.83 18.36
CA LEU A 358 -21.60 -9.12 18.79
C LEU A 358 -20.40 -8.92 19.72
N PHE A 359 -19.50 -7.97 19.45
CA PHE A 359 -18.41 -7.61 20.36
C PHE A 359 -18.90 -7.13 21.72
N ILE A 360 -19.95 -6.29 21.77
CA ILE A 360 -20.60 -5.84 23.02
C ILE A 360 -21.10 -7.03 23.84
N SER A 361 -21.60 -8.09 23.20
CA SER A 361 -22.08 -9.27 23.92
C SER A 361 -20.98 -10.03 24.66
N PHE A 362 -19.73 -9.94 24.19
CA PHE A 362 -18.55 -10.54 24.84
C PHE A 362 -17.86 -9.57 25.81
N SER A 363 -17.95 -8.26 25.58
CA SER A 363 -17.32 -7.23 26.38
C SER A 363 -18.27 -6.02 26.53
N PRO A 364 -19.12 -5.98 27.57
CA PRO A 364 -20.15 -4.92 27.72
C PRO A 364 -19.59 -3.49 27.80
N ASP A 365 -18.35 -3.34 28.27
CA ASP A 365 -17.67 -2.03 28.40
C ASP A 365 -16.96 -1.60 27.08
N TYR A 366 -17.01 -2.43 26.06
CA TYR A 366 -16.32 -2.21 24.78
C TYR A 366 -16.83 -0.96 24.06
N GLU A 367 -18.15 -0.79 23.93
CA GLU A 367 -18.75 0.24 23.07
C GLU A 367 -18.28 1.65 23.46
N GLU A 368 -18.41 2.03 24.74
CA GLU A 368 -18.05 3.37 25.21
C GLU A 368 -16.55 3.62 25.10
N SER A 369 -15.70 2.66 25.46
CA SER A 369 -14.25 2.83 25.49
C SER A 369 -13.61 2.75 24.09
N PHE A 370 -14.06 1.81 23.24
CA PHE A 370 -13.54 1.66 21.89
C PHE A 370 -13.87 2.87 21.01
N TYR A 371 -15.15 3.22 20.89
CA TYR A 371 -15.53 4.33 20.00
C TYR A 371 -14.97 5.67 20.47
N ALA A 372 -14.90 5.93 21.78
CA ALA A 372 -14.27 7.14 22.28
C ALA A 372 -12.80 7.26 21.87
N SER A 373 -12.03 6.16 21.92
CA SER A 373 -10.63 6.15 21.50
C SER A 373 -10.48 6.11 19.96
N PHE A 374 -11.34 5.40 19.25
CA PHE A 374 -11.31 5.27 17.81
C PHE A 374 -11.64 6.60 17.09
N ASP A 375 -12.72 7.28 17.52
CA ASP A 375 -13.10 8.58 16.98
C ASP A 375 -12.04 9.64 17.28
N ALA A 376 -11.49 9.66 18.51
CA ALA A 376 -10.39 10.54 18.86
C ALA A 376 -9.12 10.26 18.04
N SER A 377 -8.79 8.97 17.78
CA SER A 377 -7.68 8.58 16.90
C SER A 377 -7.89 9.10 15.48
N LYS A 378 -9.10 8.92 14.93
CA LYS A 378 -9.46 9.36 13.59
C LYS A 378 -9.32 10.88 13.43
N GLU A 379 -9.83 11.65 14.39
CA GLU A 379 -9.71 13.11 14.40
C GLU A 379 -8.24 13.54 14.51
N CYS A 380 -7.49 12.95 15.45
CA CYS A 380 -6.07 13.24 15.65
C CYS A 380 -5.26 13.02 14.37
N LEU A 381 -5.41 11.87 13.72
CA LEU A 381 -4.68 11.51 12.49
C LEU A 381 -5.01 12.46 11.33
N VAL A 382 -6.28 12.80 11.13
CA VAL A 382 -6.69 13.73 10.06
C VAL A 382 -6.09 15.11 10.29
N LEU A 383 -6.12 15.63 11.52
CA LEU A 383 -5.55 16.92 11.87
C LEU A 383 -4.02 16.91 11.73
N LEU A 384 -3.34 15.88 12.23
CA LEU A 384 -1.89 15.72 12.14
C LEU A 384 -1.43 15.73 10.68
N TYR A 385 -1.95 14.84 9.83
CA TYR A 385 -1.54 14.76 8.44
C TYR A 385 -1.96 15.98 7.61
N SER A 386 -3.09 16.59 7.90
CA SER A 386 -3.48 17.85 7.27
C SER A 386 -2.52 18.98 7.63
N SER A 387 -2.04 19.02 8.86
CA SER A 387 -1.03 20.00 9.27
C SER A 387 0.33 19.73 8.61
N LEU A 388 0.83 18.51 8.63
CA LEU A 388 2.12 18.13 8.02
C LEU A 388 2.17 18.46 6.52
N GLN A 389 1.10 18.24 5.78
CA GLN A 389 1.04 18.53 4.35
C GLN A 389 0.96 20.03 4.01
N ASN A 390 0.47 20.84 4.94
CA ASN A 390 0.42 22.29 4.76
C ASN A 390 1.67 23.00 5.26
N PHE A 391 2.50 22.34 6.09
CA PHE A 391 3.63 22.93 6.81
C PHE A 391 5.00 22.48 6.27
N GLN A 392 5.28 22.74 5.02
CA GLN A 392 6.69 22.74 4.60
C GLN A 392 7.48 23.93 5.16
N THR A 393 6.89 24.80 5.99
CA THR A 393 7.54 26.07 6.35
C THR A 393 7.68 26.43 7.82
N SER A 394 7.02 25.85 8.81
CA SER A 394 7.28 26.26 10.20
C SER A 394 6.40 25.64 11.30
N LEU A 395 6.42 24.36 11.55
CA LEU A 395 6.09 23.89 12.90
C LEU A 395 7.37 23.87 13.74
N SER A 396 7.30 24.35 14.98
CA SER A 396 8.40 24.11 15.91
C SER A 396 8.45 22.57 16.14
N PRO A 397 9.63 21.93 16.12
CA PRO A 397 9.76 20.48 16.33
C PRO A 397 9.02 19.98 17.58
N LEU A 398 8.95 20.78 18.63
CA LEU A 398 8.29 20.45 19.90
C LEU A 398 6.76 20.32 19.82
N GLN A 399 6.08 21.07 18.93
CA GLN A 399 4.62 21.02 18.83
C GLN A 399 4.19 19.81 18.00
N THR A 400 4.95 19.49 16.97
CA THR A 400 4.72 18.30 16.14
C THR A 400 4.94 17.01 16.94
N GLU A 401 6.00 16.95 17.77
CA GLU A 401 6.27 15.78 18.61
C GLU A 401 5.14 15.53 19.61
N PHE A 402 4.58 16.56 20.21
CA PHE A 402 3.45 16.43 21.14
C PHE A 402 2.20 15.87 20.43
N ASP A 403 1.85 16.41 19.27
CA ASP A 403 0.69 15.97 18.50
C ASP A 403 0.84 14.50 18.04
N VAL A 404 2.05 14.10 17.62
CA VAL A 404 2.37 12.72 17.23
C VAL A 404 2.21 11.75 18.40
N VAL A 405 2.76 12.09 19.58
CA VAL A 405 2.67 11.25 20.77
C VAL A 405 1.20 11.10 21.22
N GLU A 406 0.41 12.16 21.12
CA GLU A 406 -1.03 12.08 21.43
C GLU A 406 -1.75 11.12 20.48
N CYS A 407 -1.53 11.22 19.16
CA CYS A 407 -2.12 10.30 18.19
C CYS A 407 -1.67 8.86 18.42
N ILE A 408 -0.39 8.60 18.71
CA ILE A 408 0.11 7.26 19.09
C ILE A 408 -0.66 6.71 20.30
N ASN A 409 -0.81 7.49 21.35
CA ASN A 409 -1.51 7.04 22.55
C ASN A 409 -2.99 6.71 22.27
N LEU A 410 -3.67 7.52 21.46
CA LEU A 410 -5.06 7.28 21.09
C LEU A 410 -5.22 6.00 20.28
N VAL A 411 -4.38 5.78 19.26
CA VAL A 411 -4.41 4.55 18.46
C VAL A 411 -4.04 3.34 19.30
N THR A 412 -3.05 3.45 20.20
CA THR A 412 -2.68 2.37 21.12
C THR A 412 -3.83 2.02 22.05
N ASN A 413 -4.51 3.00 22.61
CA ASN A 413 -5.70 2.76 23.44
C ASN A 413 -6.82 2.04 22.66
N THR A 414 -7.01 2.39 21.40
CA THR A 414 -7.98 1.71 20.51
C THR A 414 -7.64 0.23 20.35
N ILE A 415 -6.35 -0.08 20.11
CA ILE A 415 -5.87 -1.47 20.02
C ILE A 415 -6.03 -2.21 21.36
N ASP A 416 -5.73 -1.55 22.48
CA ASP A 416 -5.86 -2.14 23.82
C ASP A 416 -7.33 -2.50 24.12
N HIS A 417 -8.29 -1.68 23.71
CA HIS A 417 -9.72 -2.00 23.85
C HIS A 417 -10.15 -3.19 23.00
N LEU A 418 -9.61 -3.33 21.77
CA LEU A 418 -9.82 -4.55 20.98
C LEU A 418 -9.21 -5.78 21.64
N GLY A 419 -8.02 -5.65 22.25
CA GLY A 419 -7.35 -6.73 22.97
C GLY A 419 -8.15 -7.27 24.15
N GLN A 420 -9.01 -6.46 24.79
CA GLN A 420 -9.92 -6.90 25.87
C GLN A 420 -11.00 -7.85 25.34
N ILE A 421 -11.46 -7.67 24.09
CA ILE A 421 -12.40 -8.60 23.45
C ILE A 421 -11.72 -9.95 23.26
N ASP A 422 -10.49 -9.97 22.76
CA ASP A 422 -9.75 -11.22 22.51
C ASP A 422 -9.53 -12.03 23.80
N VAL A 423 -9.20 -11.36 24.91
CA VAL A 423 -9.10 -12.02 26.23
C VAL A 423 -10.43 -12.67 26.64
N ASN A 424 -11.54 -11.99 26.42
CA ASN A 424 -12.86 -12.52 26.75
C ASN A 424 -13.31 -13.68 25.85
N LEU A 425 -12.87 -13.69 24.60
CA LEU A 425 -13.10 -14.80 23.66
C LEU A 425 -12.25 -16.05 24.01
N SER A 426 -11.19 -15.86 24.78
CA SER A 426 -10.27 -16.95 25.17
C SER A 426 -10.67 -17.66 26.47
N ASN A 427 -11.59 -17.08 27.25
CA ASN A 427 -12.12 -17.60 28.52
C ASN A 427 -13.44 -18.34 28.33
#